data_089c5388f9a976873a97b3644200b15c
#
_entry.id   089c5388f9a976873a97b3644200b15c
#
_cell.length_a   1.000
_cell.length_b   1.000
_cell.length_c   1.000
_cell.angle_alpha   90.00
_cell.angle_beta   90.00
_cell.angle_gamma   90.00
#
_symmetry.space_group_name_H-M   'P 1'
#
loop_
_entity.id
_entity.type
_entity.pdbx_description
1 polymer ?
#
loop_
_entity_poly.entity_id
_entity_poly.type
_entity_poly.pdbx_seq_one_letter_code
_entity_poly.pdbx_strand_id
1 'polypeptide(L)'
;MRPEPTTQPTQPIVSIVDTPARVREAVAAAEDRKAVDLRVLHLEKVSDFTDFFLICSGTSERQVQAIADAVQERMREGQVRPLHVEGFNRGQWVLLDYGDFVVHIFQEEPRRFYSLERLWGDAPDVTNEFRS
;
A
#
# COMPACT_ATOMS: atom_id res chain seq x y z
N MET A 1 11.77 -31.35 -19.89
CA MET A 1 11.30 -30.93 -19.44
C MET A 1 11.15 -30.21 -18.86
N ARG A 2 11.06 -29.96 -18.91
CA ARG A 2 10.69 -29.31 -18.33
C ARG A 2 10.51 -28.71 -17.86
N PRO A 3 10.67 -28.76 -17.81
CA PRO A 3 10.30 -28.05 -17.19
C PRO A 3 9.99 -27.29 -16.73
N GLU A 4 10.03 -27.32 -16.96
CA GLU A 4 9.46 -26.74 -16.51
C GLU A 4 9.02 -26.12 -15.82
N PRO A 5 9.29 -26.50 -15.93
CA PRO A 5 8.77 -25.81 -15.20
C PRO A 5 8.41 -25.08 -14.56
N THR A 6 8.53 -25.40 -14.83
CA THR A 6 7.91 -24.94 -14.27
C THR A 6 7.37 -24.38 -13.55
N THR A 7 7.53 -24.65 -13.70
CA THR A 7 6.86 -24.30 -13.10
C THR A 7 6.36 -23.75 -12.35
N GLN A 8 6.35 -23.83 -12.48
CA GLN A 8 5.73 -23.45 -11.87
C GLN A 8 5.13 -22.98 -11.17
N PRO A 9 5.10 -23.32 -11.08
CA PRO A 9 4.37 -22.83 -10.50
C PRO A 9 3.93 -22.04 -10.04
N THR A 10 3.84 -22.15 -10.16
CA THR A 10 3.43 -21.46 -9.72
C THR A 10 2.86 -20.63 -9.45
N GLN A 11 2.26 -20.75 -10.51
CA GLN A 11 1.86 -20.25 -9.70
C GLN A 11 1.35 -18.90 -9.10
N PRO A 12 1.00 -18.69 -7.97
CA PRO A 12 0.74 -17.45 -7.26
C PRO A 12 1.73 -16.33 -7.58
N ILE A 13 2.76 -16.69 -8.26
CA ILE A 13 3.80 -15.75 -8.64
C ILE A 13 3.24 -14.64 -9.53
N VAL A 14 2.23 -14.94 -10.31
CA VAL A 14 1.62 -13.96 -11.18
C VAL A 14 1.05 -12.79 -10.37
N SER A 15 0.38 -13.08 -9.26
CA SER A 15 -0.21 -12.03 -8.44
C SER A 15 0.86 -11.17 -7.76
N ILE A 16 2.05 -11.72 -7.54
CA ILE A 16 3.13 -10.99 -6.89
C ILE A 16 3.66 -9.89 -7.80
N VAL A 17 3.76 -10.15 -9.10
CA VAL A 17 4.34 -9.18 -10.03
C VAL A 17 3.31 -8.17 -10.55
N ASP A 18 2.04 -8.42 -10.33
CA ASP A 18 0.98 -7.53 -10.80
C ASP A 18 0.76 -6.42 -9.77
N THR A 19 1.12 -5.19 -10.12
CA THR A 19 1.00 -4.07 -9.19
C THR A 19 -0.43 -3.84 -8.72
N PRO A 20 -1.46 -3.82 -9.57
CA PRO A 20 -2.82 -3.68 -9.05
C PRO A 20 -3.21 -4.78 -8.07
N ALA A 21 -2.77 -6.02 -8.28
CA ALA A 21 -3.07 -7.09 -7.34
C ALA A 21 -2.42 -6.84 -5.99
N ARG A 22 -1.18 -6.35 -5.98
CA ARG A 22 -0.50 -6.01 -4.73
C ARG A 22 -1.23 -4.90 -3.99
N VAL A 23 -1.66 -3.88 -4.72
CA VAL A 23 -2.39 -2.76 -4.11
C VAL A 23 -3.69 -3.26 -3.49
N ARG A 24 -4.42 -4.16 -4.17
CA ARG A 24 -5.63 -4.75 -3.61
C ARG A 24 -5.35 -5.50 -2.32
N GLU A 25 -4.25 -6.24 -2.26
CA GLU A 25 -3.88 -6.95 -1.04
C GLU A 25 -3.55 -5.98 0.07
N ALA A 26 -2.84 -4.90 -0.24
CA ALA A 26 -2.52 -3.90 0.75
C ALA A 26 -3.79 -3.22 1.27
N VAL A 27 -4.73 -2.91 0.40
CA VAL A 27 -6.01 -2.32 0.79
C VAL A 27 -6.75 -3.27 1.74
N ALA A 28 -6.83 -4.55 1.38
CA ALA A 28 -7.51 -5.55 2.21
C ALA A 28 -6.87 -5.65 3.58
N ALA A 29 -5.54 -5.66 3.65
CA ALA A 29 -4.84 -5.73 4.92
C ALA A 29 -5.13 -4.52 5.79
N ALA A 30 -5.12 -3.33 5.19
CA ALA A 30 -5.40 -2.09 5.91
C ALA A 30 -6.85 -2.10 6.44
N GLU A 31 -7.78 -2.53 5.61
CA GLU A 31 -9.19 -2.60 6.02
C GLU A 31 -9.41 -3.61 7.12
N ASP A 32 -8.67 -4.72 7.12
CA ASP A 32 -8.75 -5.71 8.20
C ASP A 32 -8.36 -5.11 9.55
N ARG A 33 -7.55 -4.07 9.56
CA ARG A 33 -7.16 -3.36 10.77
C ARG A 33 -7.94 -2.08 10.96
N LYS A 34 -9.06 -1.95 10.26
CA LYS A 34 -10.00 -0.84 10.43
C LYS A 34 -9.40 0.51 10.08
N ALA A 35 -8.54 0.53 9.06
CA ALA A 35 -8.00 1.78 8.56
C ALA A 35 -9.13 2.73 8.19
N VAL A 36 -8.92 4.01 8.49
CA VAL A 36 -9.93 5.04 8.31
C VAL A 36 -9.61 5.86 7.07
N ASP A 37 -10.65 6.25 6.36
CA ASP A 37 -10.54 7.20 5.25
C ASP A 37 -9.50 6.78 4.23
N LEU A 38 -9.63 5.56 3.76
CA LEU A 38 -8.68 4.96 2.83
C LEU A 38 -8.90 5.49 1.41
N ARG A 39 -7.80 5.87 0.76
CA ARG A 39 -7.82 6.35 -0.63
C ARG A 39 -6.73 5.68 -1.42
N VAL A 40 -7.02 5.36 -2.68
CA VAL A 40 -6.03 4.88 -3.64
C VAL A 40 -5.98 5.87 -4.78
N LEU A 41 -4.80 6.43 -5.02
CA LEU A 41 -4.57 7.38 -6.11
C LEU A 41 -3.71 6.72 -7.17
N HIS A 42 -4.08 6.91 -8.43
CA HIS A 42 -3.34 6.37 -9.55
C HIS A 42 -2.42 7.47 -10.09
N LEU A 43 -1.13 7.31 -9.90
CA LEU A 43 -0.14 8.34 -10.18
C LEU A 43 0.60 8.15 -11.49
N GLU A 44 0.32 7.11 -12.21
CA GLU A 44 1.12 6.73 -13.39
C GLU A 44 1.31 7.87 -14.36
N LYS A 45 0.32 8.74 -14.53
CA LYS A 45 0.38 9.82 -15.49
C LYS A 45 0.93 11.12 -14.90
N VAL A 46 1.12 11.19 -13.59
CA VAL A 46 1.58 12.41 -12.93
C VAL A 46 2.88 12.22 -12.16
N SER A 47 3.39 11.01 -12.12
CA SER A 47 4.63 10.70 -11.42
C SER A 47 5.43 9.67 -12.20
N ASP A 48 6.75 9.84 -12.24
CA ASP A 48 7.63 8.90 -12.91
C ASP A 48 8.19 7.83 -11.98
N PHE A 49 7.97 7.95 -10.65
CA PHE A 49 8.64 7.05 -9.71
C PHE A 49 7.72 6.10 -8.98
N THR A 50 6.41 6.24 -9.11
CA THR A 50 5.50 5.26 -8.53
C THR A 50 4.17 5.35 -9.26
N ASP A 51 3.42 4.23 -9.27
CA ASP A 51 2.16 4.16 -9.98
C ASP A 51 0.95 4.42 -9.10
N PHE A 52 1.06 4.10 -7.81
CA PHE A 52 -0.09 4.23 -6.89
C PHE A 52 0.36 4.73 -5.53
N PHE A 53 -0.50 5.55 -4.91
CA PHE A 53 -0.44 5.82 -3.48
C PHE A 53 -1.64 5.15 -2.84
N LEU A 54 -1.40 4.45 -1.74
CA LEU A 54 -2.46 4.01 -0.83
C LEU A 54 -2.32 4.88 0.41
N ILE A 55 -3.35 5.67 0.71
CA ILE A 55 -3.32 6.59 1.84
C ILE A 55 -4.44 6.22 2.79
N CYS A 56 -4.15 6.07 4.06
CA CYS A 56 -5.17 5.78 5.06
C CYS A 56 -4.74 6.32 6.41
N SER A 57 -5.64 6.23 7.38
CA SER A 57 -5.38 6.76 8.70
C SER A 57 -5.69 5.75 9.78
N GLY A 58 -5.06 5.94 10.93
CA GLY A 58 -5.39 5.25 12.16
C GLY A 58 -5.71 6.29 13.22
N THR A 59 -6.43 5.87 14.25
CA THR A 59 -6.86 6.78 15.32
C THR A 59 -5.84 6.89 16.46
N SER A 60 -4.78 6.09 16.41
CA SER A 60 -3.74 6.10 17.45
C SER A 60 -2.44 5.61 16.84
N GLU A 61 -1.32 5.86 17.53
CA GLU A 61 -0.03 5.31 17.11
C GLU A 61 -0.09 3.80 16.97
N ARG A 62 -0.72 3.15 17.95
CA ARG A 62 -0.81 1.70 17.95
C ARG A 62 -1.57 1.18 16.73
N GLN A 63 -2.67 1.85 16.37
CA GLN A 63 -3.43 1.44 15.21
C GLN A 63 -2.65 1.67 13.93
N VAL A 64 -1.98 2.81 13.81
CA VAL A 64 -1.14 3.10 12.65
C VAL A 64 -0.08 2.00 12.49
N GLN A 65 0.57 1.62 13.59
CA GLN A 65 1.57 0.57 13.55
C GLN A 65 0.95 -0.79 13.21
N ALA A 66 -0.24 -1.06 13.72
CA ALA A 66 -0.93 -2.31 13.42
C ALA A 66 -1.30 -2.41 11.95
N ILE A 67 -1.74 -1.29 11.36
CA ILE A 67 -2.03 -1.26 9.92
C ILE A 67 -0.75 -1.52 9.13
N ALA A 68 0.34 -0.85 9.50
CA ALA A 68 1.62 -1.04 8.82
C ALA A 68 2.10 -2.48 8.91
N ASP A 69 1.97 -3.09 10.09
CA ASP A 69 2.36 -4.49 10.27
C ASP A 69 1.51 -5.42 9.41
N ALA A 70 0.20 -5.16 9.35
CA ALA A 70 -0.70 -6.01 8.58
C ALA A 70 -0.38 -5.94 7.09
N VAL A 71 -0.10 -4.74 6.58
CA VAL A 71 0.26 -4.58 5.18
C VAL A 71 1.57 -5.31 4.89
N GLN A 72 2.58 -5.12 5.74
CA GLN A 72 3.87 -5.78 5.53
C GLN A 72 3.74 -7.30 5.60
N GLU A 73 2.93 -7.80 6.52
CA GLU A 73 2.71 -9.23 6.66
C GLU A 73 2.06 -9.79 5.39
N ARG A 74 1.03 -9.12 4.89
CA ARG A 74 0.32 -9.56 3.70
C ARG A 74 1.25 -9.54 2.48
N MET A 75 2.07 -8.49 2.36
CA MET A 75 3.02 -8.41 1.26
C MET A 75 4.07 -9.51 1.37
N ARG A 76 4.55 -9.78 2.59
CA ARG A 76 5.56 -10.81 2.80
C ARG A 76 5.04 -12.19 2.41
N GLU A 77 3.76 -12.46 2.65
CA GLU A 77 3.15 -13.72 2.24
C GLU A 77 3.22 -13.89 0.72
N GLY A 78 3.16 -12.78 -0.02
CA GLY A 78 3.34 -12.79 -1.47
C GLY A 78 4.78 -12.59 -1.90
N GLN A 79 5.71 -12.68 -0.96
CA GLN A 79 7.15 -12.54 -1.19
C GLN A 79 7.54 -11.14 -1.68
N VAL A 80 6.81 -10.13 -1.23
CA VAL A 80 7.09 -8.73 -1.56
C VAL A 80 7.57 -8.03 -0.29
N ARG A 81 8.73 -7.37 -0.39
CA ARG A 81 9.31 -6.63 0.73
C ARG A 81 9.41 -5.16 0.38
N PRO A 82 9.23 -4.28 1.35
CA PRO A 82 9.38 -2.85 1.05
C PRO A 82 10.83 -2.50 0.80
N LEU A 83 11.05 -1.54 -0.09
CA LEU A 83 12.36 -0.98 -0.33
C LEU A 83 12.77 -0.07 0.83
N HIS A 84 11.80 0.64 1.41
CA HIS A 84 12.02 1.53 2.54
C HIS A 84 10.82 1.48 3.46
N VAL A 85 11.08 1.57 4.76
CA VAL A 85 10.06 1.74 5.79
C VAL A 85 10.51 2.91 6.65
N GLU A 86 9.66 3.92 6.79
CA GLU A 86 9.98 5.09 7.58
C GLU A 86 8.86 5.43 8.52
N GLY A 87 9.22 5.94 9.69
CA GLY A 87 8.26 6.47 10.65
C GLY A 87 7.54 5.45 11.50
N PHE A 88 7.88 4.17 11.38
CA PHE A 88 7.14 3.11 12.09
C PHE A 88 7.12 3.32 13.59
N ASN A 89 8.29 3.62 14.18
CA ASN A 89 8.39 3.71 15.64
C ASN A 89 7.59 4.87 16.22
N ARG A 90 7.44 5.95 15.49
CA ARG A 90 6.68 7.11 15.97
C ARG A 90 5.19 6.95 15.75
N GLY A 91 4.80 6.20 14.72
CA GLY A 91 3.39 5.91 14.47
C GLY A 91 2.54 7.11 14.11
N GLN A 92 3.15 8.20 13.64
CA GLN A 92 2.40 9.39 13.20
C GLN A 92 2.20 9.41 11.70
N TRP A 93 3.22 8.99 10.97
CA TRP A 93 3.18 8.87 9.51
C TRP A 93 4.15 7.76 9.16
N VAL A 94 3.60 6.60 8.81
CA VAL A 94 4.40 5.46 8.38
C VAL A 94 4.36 5.40 6.87
N LEU A 95 5.54 5.29 6.27
CA LEU A 95 5.68 5.17 4.83
C LEU A 95 6.24 3.79 4.52
N LEU A 96 5.55 3.05 3.65
CA LEU A 96 6.01 1.75 3.16
C LEU A 96 6.19 1.88 1.65
N ASP A 97 7.44 1.94 1.21
CA ASP A 97 7.77 2.15 -0.20
C ASP A 97 8.03 0.80 -0.86
N TYR A 98 7.15 0.41 -1.76
CA TYR A 98 7.29 -0.85 -2.51
C TYR A 98 7.74 -0.61 -3.95
N GLY A 99 8.11 0.62 -4.29
CA GLY A 99 8.54 0.95 -5.65
C GLY A 99 7.37 1.32 -6.52
N ASP A 100 6.65 0.33 -7.01
CA ASP A 100 5.50 0.56 -7.88
C ASP A 100 4.32 1.20 -7.15
N PHE A 101 4.27 1.08 -5.85
CA PHE A 101 3.27 1.76 -5.04
C PHE A 101 3.87 2.10 -3.69
N VAL A 102 3.31 3.13 -3.06
CA VAL A 102 3.73 3.58 -1.74
C VAL A 102 2.51 3.64 -0.83
N VAL A 103 2.64 3.08 0.37
CA VAL A 103 1.57 3.10 1.36
C VAL A 103 1.90 4.18 2.38
N HIS A 104 0.94 5.07 2.61
CA HIS A 104 1.06 6.15 3.60
C HIS A 104 -0.01 5.92 4.66
N ILE A 105 0.41 5.74 5.90
CA ILE A 105 -0.51 5.52 7.01
C ILE A 105 -0.28 6.62 8.02
N PHE A 106 -1.31 7.43 8.25
CA PHE A 106 -1.21 8.61 9.11
C PHE A 106 -2.11 8.49 10.32
N GLN A 107 -1.73 9.17 11.40
CA GLN A 107 -2.75 9.62 12.33
C GLN A 107 -3.50 10.77 11.66
N GLU A 108 -4.72 11.03 12.10
CA GLU A 108 -5.59 11.99 11.41
C GLU A 108 -4.99 13.39 11.32
N GLU A 109 -4.39 13.87 12.40
CA GLU A 109 -3.87 15.23 12.42
C GLU A 109 -2.71 15.43 11.46
N PRO A 110 -1.66 14.58 11.48
CA PRO A 110 -0.60 14.71 10.48
C PRO A 110 -1.12 14.59 9.05
N ARG A 111 -2.11 13.73 8.83
CA ARG A 111 -2.67 13.57 7.49
C ARG A 111 -3.25 14.88 6.98
N ARG A 112 -4.02 15.57 7.84
CA ARG A 112 -4.60 16.87 7.46
C ARG A 112 -3.50 17.88 7.17
N PHE A 113 -2.44 17.87 7.97
CA PHE A 113 -1.34 18.82 7.83
C PHE A 113 -0.61 18.65 6.50
N TYR A 114 -0.26 17.40 6.16
CA TYR A 114 0.50 17.14 4.95
C TYR A 114 -0.36 17.12 3.69
N SER A 115 -1.60 16.67 3.80
CA SER A 115 -2.58 16.69 2.70
C SER A 115 -2.03 16.13 1.39
N LEU A 116 -1.50 14.91 1.43
CA LEU A 116 -0.95 14.30 0.22
C LEU A 116 -1.97 14.22 -0.90
N GLU A 117 -3.23 13.99 -0.55
CA GLU A 117 -4.31 13.93 -1.55
C GLU A 117 -4.43 15.24 -2.31
N ARG A 118 -4.21 16.35 -1.63
CA ARG A 118 -4.27 17.66 -2.26
C ARG A 118 -3.03 17.91 -3.11
N LEU A 119 -1.88 17.49 -2.61
CA LEU A 119 -0.61 17.67 -3.32
C LEU A 119 -0.66 16.97 -4.68
N TRP A 120 -1.31 15.80 -4.72
CA TRP A 120 -1.44 15.02 -5.94
C TRP A 120 -2.86 15.10 -6.48
N GLY A 121 -3.49 16.29 -6.41
CA GLY A 121 -4.88 16.47 -6.74
C GLY A 121 -5.25 16.12 -8.18
N ASP A 122 -4.26 16.10 -9.09
CA ASP A 122 -4.51 15.72 -10.48
C ASP A 122 -4.56 14.21 -10.67
N ALA A 123 -4.16 13.43 -9.65
CA ALA A 123 -4.18 11.98 -9.76
C ALA A 123 -5.60 11.46 -9.58
N PRO A 124 -6.08 10.58 -10.47
CA PRO A 124 -7.40 9.98 -10.29
C PRO A 124 -7.50 9.20 -8.99
N ASP A 125 -8.64 9.34 -8.31
CA ASP A 125 -8.96 8.55 -7.13
C ASP A 125 -9.64 7.28 -7.63
N VAL A 126 -8.94 6.16 -7.47
CA VAL A 126 -9.41 4.86 -7.96
C VAL A 126 -9.76 3.93 -6.81
N THR A 127 -10.05 4.48 -5.63
CA THR A 127 -10.29 3.71 -4.42
C THR A 127 -11.29 2.59 -4.63
N ASN A 128 -12.41 2.87 -5.28
CA ASN A 128 -13.47 1.87 -5.44
C ASN A 128 -13.06 0.69 -6.29
N GLU A 129 -12.04 0.83 -7.12
CA GLU A 129 -11.56 -0.27 -7.96
C GLU A 129 -10.73 -1.27 -7.15
N PHE A 130 -10.26 -0.88 -5.96
CA PHE A 130 -9.35 -1.69 -5.18
C PHE A 130 -9.98 -2.22 -3.88
N ARG A 131 -11.17 -1.79 -3.54
CA ARG A 131 -11.87 -2.30 -2.37
C ARG A 131 -12.76 -3.46 -2.77
N SER A 132 -12.89 -4.42 -1.85
CA SER A 132 -13.76 -5.57 -2.09
C SER A 132 -15.22 -5.27 -1.75
#